data_7c76c74943974bd358e56b1020acc2d5
#
_entry.id   7c76c74943974bd358e56b1020acc2d5
#
_cell.length_a   1.000
_cell.length_b   1.000
_cell.length_c   1.000
_cell.angle_alpha   90.00
_cell.angle_beta   90.00
_cell.angle_gamma   90.00
#
_symmetry.space_group_name_H-M   'P 1'
#
loop_
_entity.id
_entity.type
_entity.pdbx_description
1 polymer ?
#
loop_
_entity_poly.entity_id
_entity_poly.type
_entity_poly.pdbx_seq_one_letter_code
_entity_poly.pdbx_strand_id
1 'polypeptide(L)'
;MKIYRFPKPAEWAEIVTRPRLDLTQLNATVASVLADVKQGGDEAVRAYEEKFDKAVLKSLAVTEAEMDEADQLVSNELRDAIILAHHNIKVFHVSQRFVGQKVKTQEGVTCWQKSVAIEKVGLYIPGGTAPLFSTVLMLATPAKIAGCKEIVLCTPPNKEGKVNPAILVAARIAGVHKIFKIGGVQAIGAMAYGTESVPKVFKIFGPGNQYVMAAKQQVSLDEVAIDMPAGPSEVCVVADETANAEFVAADLLSQAEHGIDSQVLFITTSEDKLNEVNKEVLQQLERLPRKEIAAKSLDNSRMVLVSSADEMIALSNLYAPEHLILQTANYEQLAEKVVNAGSVFLGKYACESAGDYASGTNHTLPTHGYATAYNGVNLDSYCRKITFQHLTEEGIRHIGRAVELMAEAEQLDAHKNAMSVRIRSIEN
;
A
#
# COMPACT_ATOMS: atom_id res chain seq x y z
N MET A 1 2.91 22.49 15.52
CA MET A 1 3.14 21.14 16.11
C MET A 1 3.25 21.23 17.63
N LYS A 2 2.77 20.21 18.36
CA LYS A 2 2.95 20.11 19.83
C LYS A 2 4.33 19.55 20.14
N ILE A 3 5.03 20.17 21.09
CA ILE A 3 6.40 19.79 21.47
C ILE A 3 6.37 19.09 22.83
N TYR A 4 6.99 17.90 22.89
CA TYR A 4 7.19 17.12 24.10
C TYR A 4 8.68 17.07 24.44
N ARG A 5 9.04 17.32 25.70
CA ARG A 5 10.42 17.29 26.18
C ARG A 5 10.57 16.23 27.25
N PHE A 6 11.39 15.22 26.98
CA PHE A 6 11.67 14.09 27.85
C PHE A 6 10.39 13.43 28.42
N PRO A 7 9.43 13.07 27.53
CA PRO A 7 8.18 12.45 27.97
C PRO A 7 8.46 11.11 28.62
N LYS A 8 7.75 10.83 29.73
CA LYS A 8 7.83 9.51 30.35
C LYS A 8 7.17 8.45 29.47
N PRO A 9 7.56 7.17 29.55
CA PRO A 9 6.95 6.11 28.74
C PRO A 9 5.43 6.03 28.84
N ALA A 10 4.84 6.42 29.96
CA ALA A 10 3.38 6.48 30.16
C ALA A 10 2.68 7.54 29.26
N GLU A 11 3.41 8.56 28.82
CA GLU A 11 2.90 9.63 27.95
C GLU A 11 3.03 9.28 26.46
N TRP A 12 3.82 8.26 26.11
CA TRP A 12 4.08 7.88 24.72
C TRP A 12 2.81 7.45 23.98
N ALA A 13 1.86 6.83 24.67
CA ALA A 13 0.57 6.45 24.07
C ALA A 13 -0.20 7.66 23.54
N GLU A 14 -0.14 8.82 24.24
CA GLU A 14 -0.74 10.08 23.75
C GLU A 14 0.03 10.62 22.55
N ILE A 15 1.36 10.57 22.58
CA ILE A 15 2.22 11.11 21.51
C ILE A 15 1.97 10.38 20.19
N VAL A 16 1.80 9.05 20.23
CA VAL A 16 1.57 8.24 19.03
C VAL A 16 0.11 8.16 18.60
N THR A 17 -0.78 8.84 19.32
CA THR A 17 -2.21 8.86 18.98
C THR A 17 -2.44 9.59 17.65
N ARG A 18 -3.20 8.95 16.78
CA ARG A 18 -3.57 9.45 15.46
C ARG A 18 -4.94 10.11 15.45
N PRO A 19 -5.20 11.06 14.55
CA PRO A 19 -6.53 11.61 14.36
C PRO A 19 -7.52 10.48 14.06
N ARG A 20 -8.68 10.48 14.73
CA ARG A 20 -9.76 9.54 14.46
C ARG A 20 -10.93 10.27 13.85
N LEU A 21 -11.43 9.78 12.74
CA LEU A 21 -12.66 10.26 12.12
C LEU A 21 -13.83 9.39 12.59
N ASP A 22 -14.99 10.01 12.83
CA ASP A 22 -16.24 9.24 13.01
C ASP A 22 -16.69 8.71 11.65
N LEU A 23 -16.52 7.41 11.44
CA LEU A 23 -16.82 6.74 10.19
C LEU A 23 -18.27 6.24 10.08
N THR A 24 -19.12 6.44 11.11
CA THR A 24 -20.46 5.83 11.16
C THR A 24 -21.33 6.29 9.99
N GLN A 25 -21.45 7.60 9.80
CA GLN A 25 -22.24 8.17 8.71
C GLN A 25 -21.60 7.93 7.34
N LEU A 26 -20.27 7.96 7.28
CA LEU A 26 -19.49 7.66 6.08
C LEU A 26 -19.73 6.23 5.62
N ASN A 27 -19.69 5.25 6.52
CA ASN A 27 -19.92 3.84 6.21
C ASN A 27 -21.31 3.58 5.63
N ALA A 28 -22.34 4.25 6.14
CA ALA A 28 -23.70 4.14 5.60
C ALA A 28 -23.81 4.69 4.16
N THR A 29 -23.16 5.85 3.90
CA THR A 29 -23.10 6.44 2.56
C THR A 29 -22.38 5.51 1.59
N VAL A 30 -21.24 4.95 1.99
CA VAL A 30 -20.46 4.02 1.19
C VAL A 30 -21.26 2.77 0.87
N ALA A 31 -21.94 2.20 1.88
CA ALA A 31 -22.78 1.01 1.68
C ALA A 31 -23.89 1.25 0.65
N SER A 32 -24.54 2.43 0.68
CA SER A 32 -25.56 2.81 -0.30
C SER A 32 -25.00 2.85 -1.73
N VAL A 33 -23.85 3.53 -1.93
CA VAL A 33 -23.22 3.62 -3.24
C VAL A 33 -22.81 2.24 -3.77
N LEU A 34 -22.23 1.40 -2.92
CA LEU A 34 -21.86 0.02 -3.28
C LEU A 34 -23.08 -0.82 -3.67
N ALA A 35 -24.19 -0.71 -2.93
CA ALA A 35 -25.44 -1.42 -3.26
C ALA A 35 -26.01 -0.97 -4.60
N ASP A 36 -26.02 0.35 -4.85
CA ASP A 36 -26.52 0.90 -6.13
C ASP A 36 -25.68 0.42 -7.32
N VAL A 37 -24.32 0.41 -7.17
CA VAL A 37 -23.42 -0.10 -8.21
C VAL A 37 -23.64 -1.60 -8.45
N LYS A 38 -23.82 -2.38 -7.36
CA LYS A 38 -24.08 -3.82 -7.47
C LYS A 38 -25.36 -4.12 -8.23
N GLN A 39 -26.39 -3.30 -8.07
CA GLN A 39 -27.70 -3.48 -8.70
C GLN A 39 -27.80 -2.85 -10.09
N GLY A 40 -27.24 -1.65 -10.27
CA GLY A 40 -27.44 -0.81 -11.45
C GLY A 40 -26.27 -0.80 -12.44
N GLY A 41 -25.17 -1.51 -12.13
CA GLY A 41 -24.03 -1.64 -13.04
C GLY A 41 -23.48 -0.32 -13.57
N ASP A 42 -23.22 -0.27 -14.88
CA ASP A 42 -22.68 0.93 -15.57
C ASP A 42 -23.57 2.17 -15.45
N GLU A 43 -24.89 2.01 -15.37
CA GLU A 43 -25.80 3.14 -15.25
C GLU A 43 -25.63 3.83 -13.90
N ALA A 44 -25.57 3.06 -12.81
CA ALA A 44 -25.30 3.60 -11.46
C ALA A 44 -23.90 4.26 -11.40
N VAL A 45 -22.89 3.65 -12.01
CA VAL A 45 -21.54 4.25 -12.08
C VAL A 45 -21.58 5.60 -12.79
N ARG A 46 -22.22 5.73 -13.95
CA ARG A 46 -22.34 7.02 -14.68
C ARG A 46 -23.08 8.07 -13.86
N ALA A 47 -24.14 7.69 -13.17
CA ALA A 47 -24.87 8.62 -12.31
C ALA A 47 -24.00 9.17 -11.16
N TYR A 48 -23.13 8.33 -10.59
CA TYR A 48 -22.19 8.76 -9.54
C TYR A 48 -21.02 9.59 -10.09
N GLU A 49 -20.51 9.31 -11.30
CA GLU A 49 -19.50 10.14 -11.96
C GLU A 49 -20.06 11.56 -12.25
N GLU A 50 -21.30 11.66 -12.73
CA GLU A 50 -21.96 12.94 -12.91
C GLU A 50 -22.18 13.68 -11.57
N LYS A 51 -22.59 12.95 -10.52
CA LYS A 51 -22.87 13.52 -9.20
C LYS A 51 -21.61 14.02 -8.51
N PHE A 52 -20.53 13.22 -8.47
CA PHE A 52 -19.34 13.50 -7.67
C PHE A 52 -18.23 14.19 -8.48
N ASP A 53 -17.93 13.70 -9.66
CA ASP A 53 -16.84 14.21 -10.50
C ASP A 53 -17.32 15.23 -11.54
N LYS A 54 -18.64 15.44 -11.65
CA LYS A 54 -19.30 16.36 -12.61
C LYS A 54 -19.01 15.98 -14.06
N ALA A 55 -18.74 14.72 -14.33
CA ALA A 55 -18.40 14.16 -15.61
C ALA A 55 -19.57 13.40 -16.23
N VAL A 56 -20.07 13.85 -17.38
CA VAL A 56 -21.08 13.14 -18.16
C VAL A 56 -20.39 12.24 -19.17
N LEU A 57 -20.39 10.93 -18.90
CA LEU A 57 -19.62 9.95 -19.66
C LEU A 57 -20.50 9.12 -20.60
N LYS A 58 -20.18 9.14 -21.90
CA LYS A 58 -20.76 8.23 -22.90
C LYS A 58 -20.14 6.83 -22.80
N SER A 59 -18.84 6.75 -22.57
CA SER A 59 -18.09 5.52 -22.36
C SER A 59 -17.29 5.62 -21.04
N LEU A 60 -17.34 4.58 -20.25
CA LEU A 60 -16.50 4.47 -19.05
C LEU A 60 -15.05 4.10 -19.39
N ALA A 61 -14.84 3.35 -20.47
CA ALA A 61 -13.50 2.95 -20.90
C ALA A 61 -12.75 4.11 -21.57
N VAL A 62 -11.45 4.16 -21.32
CA VAL A 62 -10.49 4.99 -22.07
C VAL A 62 -10.25 4.35 -23.43
N THR A 63 -10.25 5.15 -24.48
CA THR A 63 -10.00 4.70 -25.85
C THR A 63 -8.52 4.80 -26.23
N GLU A 64 -8.08 4.07 -27.27
CA GLU A 64 -6.72 4.20 -27.80
C GLU A 64 -6.45 5.64 -28.31
N ALA A 65 -7.46 6.31 -28.87
CA ALA A 65 -7.32 7.70 -29.29
C ALA A 65 -7.01 8.64 -28.10
N GLU A 66 -7.62 8.44 -26.93
CA GLU A 66 -7.31 9.18 -25.70
C GLU A 66 -5.90 8.86 -25.20
N MET A 67 -5.45 7.61 -25.35
CA MET A 67 -4.08 7.20 -25.02
C MET A 67 -3.07 7.88 -25.96
N ASP A 68 -3.35 7.96 -27.27
CA ASP A 68 -2.47 8.60 -28.25
C ASP A 68 -2.44 10.13 -28.08
N GLU A 69 -3.58 10.75 -27.74
CA GLU A 69 -3.64 12.18 -27.38
C GLU A 69 -2.76 12.45 -26.14
N ALA A 70 -2.84 11.60 -25.12
CA ALA A 70 -2.04 11.73 -23.90
C ALA A 70 -0.52 11.68 -24.19
N ASP A 71 -0.10 10.82 -25.10
CA ASP A 71 1.31 10.74 -25.51
C ASP A 71 1.84 12.04 -26.17
N GLN A 72 0.97 12.81 -26.80
CA GLN A 72 1.34 14.10 -27.40
C GLN A 72 1.34 15.24 -26.39
N LEU A 73 0.57 15.12 -25.29
CA LEU A 73 0.42 16.17 -24.28
C LEU A 73 1.49 16.13 -23.19
N VAL A 74 2.13 14.99 -22.97
CA VAL A 74 3.18 14.83 -21.96
C VAL A 74 4.54 15.20 -22.55
N SER A 75 5.28 16.09 -21.88
CA SER A 75 6.62 16.50 -22.33
C SER A 75 7.61 15.31 -22.35
N ASN A 76 8.62 15.40 -23.19
CA ASN A 76 9.67 14.38 -23.28
C ASN A 76 10.40 14.23 -21.96
N GLU A 77 10.69 15.33 -21.25
CA GLU A 77 11.38 15.32 -19.96
C GLU A 77 10.58 14.54 -18.90
N LEU A 78 9.24 14.77 -18.83
CA LEU A 78 8.39 14.03 -17.90
C LEU A 78 8.28 12.56 -18.31
N ARG A 79 8.18 12.27 -19.59
CA ARG A 79 8.18 10.89 -20.12
C ARG A 79 9.46 10.16 -19.74
N ASP A 80 10.62 10.77 -19.90
CA ASP A 80 11.93 10.19 -19.56
C ASP A 80 12.03 9.94 -18.05
N ALA A 81 11.52 10.86 -17.21
CA ALA A 81 11.44 10.67 -15.76
C ALA A 81 10.52 9.49 -15.38
N ILE A 82 9.36 9.33 -16.03
CA ILE A 82 8.45 8.18 -15.82
C ILE A 82 9.13 6.87 -16.23
N ILE A 83 9.88 6.85 -17.34
CA ILE A 83 10.61 5.67 -17.81
C ILE A 83 11.71 5.29 -16.80
N LEU A 84 12.48 6.27 -16.30
CA LEU A 84 13.50 6.04 -15.27
C LEU A 84 12.88 5.43 -14.00
N ALA A 85 11.80 6.04 -13.49
CA ALA A 85 11.07 5.54 -12.32
C ALA A 85 10.56 4.12 -12.54
N HIS A 86 9.89 3.85 -13.68
CA HIS A 86 9.43 2.51 -14.03
C HIS A 86 10.57 1.49 -14.08
N HIS A 87 11.73 1.85 -14.64
CA HIS A 87 12.90 0.98 -14.69
C HIS A 87 13.36 0.59 -13.27
N ASN A 88 13.55 1.56 -12.38
CA ASN A 88 14.02 1.33 -11.02
C ASN A 88 13.02 0.49 -10.20
N ILE A 89 11.73 0.81 -10.30
CA ILE A 89 10.66 0.02 -9.67
C ILE A 89 10.67 -1.42 -10.17
N LYS A 90 10.85 -1.61 -11.48
CA LYS A 90 10.93 -2.94 -12.09
C LYS A 90 12.14 -3.72 -11.59
N VAL A 91 13.32 -3.11 -11.54
CA VAL A 91 14.55 -3.76 -11.05
C VAL A 91 14.37 -4.25 -9.62
N PHE A 92 13.86 -3.38 -8.74
CA PHE A 92 13.64 -3.72 -7.34
C PHE A 92 12.61 -4.84 -7.17
N HIS A 93 11.45 -4.76 -7.84
CA HIS A 93 10.40 -5.77 -7.69
C HIS A 93 10.74 -7.12 -8.35
N VAL A 94 11.56 -7.13 -9.41
CA VAL A 94 12.06 -8.39 -9.99
C VAL A 94 12.93 -9.16 -9.00
N SER A 95 13.70 -8.48 -8.15
CA SER A 95 14.54 -9.13 -7.13
C SER A 95 13.73 -9.86 -6.05
N GLN A 96 12.43 -9.55 -5.91
CA GLN A 96 11.53 -10.16 -4.94
C GLN A 96 10.90 -11.48 -5.41
N ARG A 97 11.30 -12.01 -6.57
CA ARG A 97 10.74 -13.27 -7.10
C ARG A 97 10.99 -14.43 -6.15
N PHE A 98 9.90 -15.08 -5.76
CA PHE A 98 9.96 -16.26 -4.90
C PHE A 98 10.50 -17.46 -5.68
N VAL A 99 11.54 -18.08 -5.14
CA VAL A 99 12.09 -19.35 -5.63
C VAL A 99 11.74 -20.42 -4.62
N GLY A 100 10.74 -21.26 -4.94
CA GLY A 100 10.33 -22.37 -4.08
C GLY A 100 11.38 -23.46 -4.00
N GLN A 101 11.58 -24.00 -2.80
CA GLN A 101 12.45 -25.16 -2.56
C GLN A 101 11.61 -26.39 -2.26
N LYS A 102 12.02 -27.56 -2.79
CA LYS A 102 11.47 -28.85 -2.39
C LYS A 102 12.18 -29.32 -1.12
N VAL A 103 11.40 -29.56 -0.08
CA VAL A 103 11.88 -30.00 1.22
C VAL A 103 11.44 -31.43 1.46
N LYS A 104 12.38 -32.32 1.71
CA LYS A 104 12.13 -33.69 2.14
C LYS A 104 11.92 -33.66 3.66
N THR A 105 10.69 -33.79 4.12
CA THR A 105 10.33 -33.74 5.55
C THR A 105 10.56 -35.09 6.23
N GLN A 106 10.36 -36.17 5.48
CA GLN A 106 10.67 -37.54 5.83
C GLN A 106 11.07 -38.31 4.57
N GLU A 107 11.67 -39.47 4.72
CA GLU A 107 11.90 -40.37 3.58
C GLU A 107 10.56 -40.66 2.88
N GLY A 108 10.52 -40.47 1.58
CA GLY A 108 9.32 -40.63 0.77
C GLY A 108 8.27 -39.52 0.91
N VAL A 109 8.54 -38.41 1.66
CA VAL A 109 7.63 -37.25 1.81
C VAL A 109 8.35 -35.99 1.37
N THR A 110 7.84 -35.35 0.31
CA THR A 110 8.39 -34.09 -0.21
C THR A 110 7.32 -33.01 -0.26
N CYS A 111 7.62 -31.85 0.33
CA CYS A 111 6.73 -30.68 0.36
C CYS A 111 7.40 -29.48 -0.30
N TRP A 112 6.61 -28.64 -0.99
CA TRP A 112 7.12 -27.38 -1.57
C TRP A 112 6.00 -26.35 -1.75
N GLN A 113 6.39 -25.12 -2.00
CA GLN A 113 5.50 -24.04 -2.40
C GLN A 113 5.78 -23.58 -3.83
N LYS A 114 4.73 -23.19 -4.53
CA LYS A 114 4.78 -22.52 -5.83
C LYS A 114 4.08 -21.17 -5.73
N SER A 115 4.77 -20.12 -6.18
CA SER A 115 4.15 -18.80 -6.34
C SER A 115 3.34 -18.76 -7.64
N VAL A 116 2.08 -18.33 -7.55
CA VAL A 116 1.16 -18.22 -8.69
C VAL A 116 0.51 -16.85 -8.64
N ALA A 117 0.55 -16.12 -9.75
CA ALA A 117 -0.07 -14.81 -9.85
C ALA A 117 -1.57 -14.84 -9.56
N ILE A 118 -2.09 -13.78 -8.98
CA ILE A 118 -3.52 -13.48 -8.95
C ILE A 118 -3.91 -13.11 -10.38
N GLU A 119 -4.88 -13.81 -10.93
CA GLU A 119 -5.19 -13.72 -12.36
C GLU A 119 -5.72 -12.35 -12.77
N LYS A 120 -6.65 -11.79 -11.96
CA LYS A 120 -7.33 -10.52 -12.22
C LYS A 120 -7.17 -9.57 -11.05
N VAL A 121 -6.60 -8.41 -11.30
CA VAL A 121 -6.37 -7.39 -10.27
C VAL A 121 -6.92 -6.03 -10.70
N GLY A 122 -7.48 -5.30 -9.73
CA GLY A 122 -7.95 -3.93 -9.90
C GLY A 122 -6.96 -2.95 -9.27
N LEU A 123 -6.67 -1.87 -9.98
CA LEU A 123 -5.81 -0.79 -9.52
C LEU A 123 -6.65 0.49 -9.43
N TYR A 124 -6.77 1.05 -8.26
CA TYR A 124 -7.39 2.34 -8.06
C TYR A 124 -6.35 3.43 -7.98
N ILE A 125 -6.45 4.42 -8.85
CA ILE A 125 -5.53 5.56 -8.90
C ILE A 125 -6.30 6.83 -8.55
N PRO A 126 -6.00 7.50 -7.43
CA PRO A 126 -6.60 8.78 -7.10
C PRO A 126 -6.25 9.85 -8.15
N GLY A 127 -7.18 10.73 -8.43
CA GLY A 127 -7.00 11.81 -9.43
C GLY A 127 -7.58 13.16 -9.00
N GLY A 128 -8.02 13.28 -7.72
CA GLY A 128 -8.76 14.46 -7.25
C GLY A 128 -7.92 15.74 -7.18
N THR A 129 -7.16 15.94 -6.11
CA THR A 129 -6.37 17.16 -5.90
C THR A 129 -4.99 17.12 -6.57
N ALA A 130 -4.48 15.92 -6.88
CA ALA A 130 -3.23 15.70 -7.61
C ALA A 130 -3.35 14.43 -8.47
N PRO A 131 -2.85 14.43 -9.71
CA PRO A 131 -2.82 13.25 -10.56
C PRO A 131 -1.66 12.34 -10.15
N LEU A 132 -1.95 11.30 -9.35
CA LEU A 132 -0.93 10.40 -8.79
C LEU A 132 -0.47 9.36 -9.83
N PHE A 133 0.14 9.80 -10.92
CA PHE A 133 0.65 8.90 -11.97
C PHE A 133 1.78 7.98 -11.48
N SER A 134 2.54 8.36 -10.45
CA SER A 134 3.53 7.48 -9.80
C SER A 134 2.88 6.22 -9.23
N THR A 135 1.68 6.34 -8.65
CA THR A 135 0.91 5.20 -8.14
C THR A 135 0.58 4.17 -9.23
N VAL A 136 0.39 4.61 -10.48
CA VAL A 136 0.25 3.69 -11.61
C VAL A 136 1.46 2.78 -11.74
N LEU A 137 2.68 3.35 -11.69
CA LEU A 137 3.93 2.59 -11.78
C LEU A 137 4.10 1.65 -10.59
N MET A 138 3.82 2.15 -9.38
CA MET A 138 3.96 1.39 -8.13
C MET A 138 3.03 0.17 -8.06
N LEU A 139 1.86 0.24 -8.68
CA LEU A 139 0.88 -0.85 -8.65
C LEU A 139 0.96 -1.73 -9.90
N ALA A 140 1.05 -1.14 -11.08
CA ALA A 140 1.01 -1.88 -12.34
C ALA A 140 2.30 -2.67 -12.60
N THR A 141 3.46 -2.11 -12.27
CA THR A 141 4.75 -2.77 -12.52
C THR A 141 4.86 -4.12 -11.79
N PRO A 142 4.66 -4.21 -10.46
CA PRO A 142 4.71 -5.51 -9.79
C PRO A 142 3.58 -6.45 -10.23
N ALA A 143 2.39 -5.95 -10.59
CA ALA A 143 1.31 -6.78 -11.15
C ALA A 143 1.75 -7.47 -12.47
N LYS A 144 2.42 -6.74 -13.36
CA LYS A 144 2.99 -7.27 -14.61
C LYS A 144 4.12 -8.27 -14.35
N ILE A 145 5.03 -7.97 -13.43
CA ILE A 145 6.15 -8.86 -13.05
C ILE A 145 5.62 -10.17 -12.46
N ALA A 146 4.58 -10.12 -11.64
CA ALA A 146 3.91 -11.30 -11.07
C ALA A 146 3.27 -12.18 -12.14
N GLY A 147 2.85 -11.60 -13.28
CA GLY A 147 2.17 -12.29 -14.37
C GLY A 147 0.64 -12.27 -14.22
N CYS A 148 0.06 -11.24 -13.60
CA CYS A 148 -1.38 -11.04 -13.59
C CYS A 148 -1.88 -10.91 -15.04
N LYS A 149 -2.88 -11.74 -15.42
CA LYS A 149 -3.38 -11.81 -16.80
C LYS A 149 -4.24 -10.61 -17.15
N GLU A 150 -5.01 -10.13 -16.19
CA GLU A 150 -5.93 -9.01 -16.36
C GLU A 150 -5.67 -7.96 -15.29
N ILE A 151 -5.30 -6.76 -15.74
CA ILE A 151 -5.08 -5.60 -14.88
C ILE A 151 -6.08 -4.53 -15.29
N VAL A 152 -7.01 -4.22 -14.41
CA VAL A 152 -8.05 -3.21 -14.56
C VAL A 152 -7.62 -1.97 -13.77
N LEU A 153 -7.58 -0.80 -14.41
CA LEU A 153 -7.24 0.45 -13.76
C LEU A 153 -8.45 1.38 -13.76
N CYS A 154 -8.85 1.87 -12.60
CA CYS A 154 -9.87 2.90 -12.44
C CYS A 154 -9.25 4.19 -11.87
N THR A 155 -9.59 5.32 -12.49
CA THR A 155 -9.14 6.65 -12.07
C THR A 155 -10.21 7.67 -12.41
N PRO A 156 -10.48 8.69 -11.56
CA PRO A 156 -11.51 9.68 -11.84
C PRO A 156 -11.16 10.51 -13.08
N PRO A 157 -12.14 10.82 -13.92
CA PRO A 157 -11.98 11.80 -15.00
C PRO A 157 -12.06 13.23 -14.45
N ASN A 158 -11.68 14.20 -15.25
CA ASN A 158 -12.03 15.60 -15.04
C ASN A 158 -13.47 15.88 -15.51
N LYS A 159 -13.95 17.13 -15.36
CA LYS A 159 -15.31 17.55 -15.75
C LYS A 159 -15.60 17.40 -17.24
N GLU A 160 -14.56 17.40 -18.06
CA GLU A 160 -14.63 17.18 -19.50
C GLU A 160 -14.64 15.68 -19.86
N GLY A 161 -14.63 14.80 -18.87
CA GLY A 161 -14.63 13.34 -19.05
C GLY A 161 -13.29 12.78 -19.50
N LYS A 162 -12.18 13.51 -19.31
CA LYS A 162 -10.83 13.10 -19.68
C LYS A 162 -10.00 12.71 -18.45
N VAL A 163 -9.17 11.68 -18.59
CA VAL A 163 -8.16 11.30 -17.59
C VAL A 163 -6.91 12.17 -17.78
N ASN A 164 -6.21 12.45 -16.69
CA ASN A 164 -4.94 13.20 -16.78
C ASN A 164 -3.93 12.47 -17.70
N PRO A 165 -3.32 13.17 -18.67
CA PRO A 165 -2.41 12.56 -19.65
C PRO A 165 -1.23 11.80 -19.01
N ALA A 166 -0.66 12.29 -17.92
CA ALA A 166 0.47 11.61 -17.26
C ALA A 166 0.06 10.24 -16.66
N ILE A 167 -1.19 10.09 -16.19
CA ILE A 167 -1.72 8.79 -15.73
C ILE A 167 -1.80 7.81 -16.91
N LEU A 168 -2.29 8.25 -18.08
CA LEU A 168 -2.40 7.42 -19.27
C LEU A 168 -1.04 7.00 -19.82
N VAL A 169 -0.08 7.94 -19.87
CA VAL A 169 1.31 7.64 -20.29
C VAL A 169 1.98 6.67 -19.33
N ALA A 170 1.84 6.86 -18.01
CA ALA A 170 2.38 5.92 -17.02
C ALA A 170 1.74 4.53 -17.17
N ALA A 171 0.44 4.45 -17.41
CA ALA A 171 -0.27 3.19 -17.65
C ALA A 171 0.23 2.48 -18.91
N ARG A 172 0.43 3.22 -20.01
CA ARG A 172 0.99 2.69 -21.28
C ARG A 172 2.40 2.15 -21.05
N ILE A 173 3.28 2.90 -20.37
CA ILE A 173 4.66 2.47 -20.03
C ILE A 173 4.65 1.22 -19.16
N ALA A 174 3.75 1.13 -18.18
CA ALA A 174 3.61 -0.04 -17.32
C ALA A 174 2.85 -1.20 -18.00
N GLY A 175 2.33 -1.02 -19.23
CA GLY A 175 1.65 -2.05 -20.02
C GLY A 175 0.22 -2.35 -19.55
N VAL A 176 -0.51 -1.34 -19.03
CA VAL A 176 -1.93 -1.43 -18.69
C VAL A 176 -2.77 -0.82 -19.81
N HIS A 177 -3.73 -1.59 -20.32
CA HIS A 177 -4.59 -1.18 -21.44
C HIS A 177 -6.09 -1.12 -21.07
N LYS A 178 -6.50 -1.77 -19.97
CA LYS A 178 -7.89 -1.70 -19.49
C LYS A 178 -8.02 -0.59 -18.46
N ILE A 179 -8.34 0.60 -18.92
CA ILE A 179 -8.42 1.82 -18.10
C ILE A 179 -9.84 2.34 -18.15
N PHE A 180 -10.40 2.69 -16.98
CA PHE A 180 -11.76 3.19 -16.85
C PHE A 180 -11.78 4.55 -16.13
N LYS A 181 -12.61 5.45 -16.65
CA LYS A 181 -12.83 6.82 -16.17
C LYS A 181 -13.82 6.80 -15.01
N ILE A 182 -13.40 6.19 -13.88
CA ILE A 182 -14.26 5.97 -12.71
C ILE A 182 -13.46 6.30 -11.46
N GLY A 183 -14.01 7.19 -10.62
CA GLY A 183 -13.45 7.61 -9.34
C GLY A 183 -14.14 6.98 -8.13
N GLY A 184 -13.69 7.32 -6.94
CA GLY A 184 -14.38 7.11 -5.66
C GLY A 184 -14.86 5.69 -5.34
N VAL A 185 -15.93 5.65 -4.56
CA VAL A 185 -16.57 4.40 -4.08
C VAL A 185 -17.08 3.56 -5.24
N GLN A 186 -17.65 4.21 -6.27
CA GLN A 186 -18.22 3.51 -7.42
C GLN A 186 -17.17 2.78 -8.25
N ALA A 187 -15.91 3.24 -8.27
CA ALA A 187 -14.79 2.51 -8.89
C ALA A 187 -14.49 1.21 -8.14
N ILE A 188 -14.48 1.27 -6.81
CA ILE A 188 -14.26 0.08 -5.96
C ILE A 188 -15.41 -0.90 -6.15
N GLY A 189 -16.67 -0.44 -6.15
CA GLY A 189 -17.85 -1.25 -6.42
C GLY A 189 -17.81 -1.91 -7.81
N ALA A 190 -17.47 -1.14 -8.86
CA ALA A 190 -17.38 -1.63 -10.23
C ALA A 190 -16.34 -2.76 -10.36
N MET A 191 -15.15 -2.60 -9.76
CA MET A 191 -14.12 -3.64 -9.76
C MET A 191 -14.49 -4.86 -8.91
N ALA A 192 -15.18 -4.65 -7.77
CA ALA A 192 -15.53 -5.71 -6.85
C ALA A 192 -16.67 -6.62 -7.38
N TYR A 193 -17.71 -6.02 -7.96
CA TYR A 193 -18.88 -6.76 -8.42
C TYR A 193 -18.80 -7.14 -9.91
N GLY A 194 -18.09 -6.35 -10.69
CA GLY A 194 -18.17 -6.32 -12.15
C GLY A 194 -19.38 -5.52 -12.61
N THR A 195 -19.28 -4.90 -13.79
CA THR A 195 -20.37 -4.24 -14.49
C THR A 195 -20.32 -4.63 -15.97
N GLU A 196 -21.18 -4.05 -16.79
CA GLU A 196 -21.19 -4.33 -18.24
C GLU A 196 -19.85 -3.95 -18.89
N SER A 197 -19.21 -2.86 -18.41
CA SER A 197 -17.93 -2.39 -18.95
C SER A 197 -16.74 -2.87 -18.13
N VAL A 198 -16.84 -2.89 -16.77
CA VAL A 198 -15.72 -3.16 -15.88
C VAL A 198 -15.69 -4.62 -15.46
N PRO A 199 -14.63 -5.37 -15.80
CA PRO A 199 -14.52 -6.77 -15.37
C PRO A 199 -14.37 -6.89 -13.85
N LYS A 200 -15.07 -7.87 -13.23
CA LYS A 200 -14.84 -8.26 -11.83
C LYS A 200 -13.40 -8.73 -11.64
N VAL A 201 -12.76 -8.27 -10.56
CA VAL A 201 -11.40 -8.66 -10.20
C VAL A 201 -11.36 -9.51 -8.93
N PHE A 202 -10.20 -10.08 -8.62
CA PHE A 202 -10.01 -10.93 -7.44
C PHE A 202 -9.33 -10.21 -6.28
N LYS A 203 -8.60 -9.11 -6.57
CA LYS A 203 -7.98 -8.27 -5.55
C LYS A 203 -7.89 -6.83 -6.05
N ILE A 204 -8.19 -5.87 -5.15
CA ILE A 204 -8.12 -4.44 -5.43
C ILE A 204 -6.94 -3.83 -4.67
N PHE A 205 -6.16 -3.01 -5.37
CA PHE A 205 -5.01 -2.27 -4.88
C PHE A 205 -5.22 -0.78 -5.08
N GLY A 206 -4.59 0.01 -4.25
CA GLY A 206 -4.48 1.45 -4.44
C GLY A 206 -4.85 2.26 -3.20
N PRO A 207 -4.16 3.42 -3.03
CA PRO A 207 -4.49 4.38 -2.00
C PRO A 207 -5.80 5.10 -2.33
N GLY A 208 -6.37 5.78 -1.36
CA GLY A 208 -7.57 6.56 -1.57
C GLY A 208 -7.96 7.34 -0.32
N ASN A 209 -8.92 8.25 -0.48
CA ASN A 209 -9.50 8.95 0.66
C ASN A 209 -10.31 8.00 1.55
N GLN A 210 -10.81 8.52 2.68
CA GLN A 210 -11.60 7.76 3.65
C GLN A 210 -12.79 7.00 3.05
N TYR A 211 -13.44 7.54 1.99
CA TYR A 211 -14.56 6.87 1.31
C TYR A 211 -14.11 5.65 0.51
N VAL A 212 -13.00 5.79 -0.23
CA VAL A 212 -12.39 4.68 -0.97
C VAL A 212 -11.90 3.59 -0.02
N MET A 213 -11.29 3.97 1.09
CA MET A 213 -10.83 3.03 2.11
C MET A 213 -11.98 2.27 2.76
N ALA A 214 -13.06 2.97 3.14
CA ALA A 214 -14.26 2.32 3.68
C ALA A 214 -14.93 1.39 2.64
N ALA A 215 -14.94 1.78 1.37
CA ALA A 215 -15.44 0.93 0.28
C ALA A 215 -14.60 -0.35 0.13
N LYS A 216 -13.27 -0.23 0.11
CA LYS A 216 -12.36 -1.40 0.07
C LYS A 216 -12.60 -2.33 1.26
N GLN A 217 -12.72 -1.81 2.48
CA GLN A 217 -13.01 -2.60 3.67
C GLN A 217 -14.36 -3.33 3.57
N GLN A 218 -15.42 -2.64 3.11
CA GLN A 218 -16.74 -3.26 3.00
C GLN A 218 -16.77 -4.37 1.95
N VAL A 219 -16.22 -4.16 0.75
CA VAL A 219 -16.18 -5.20 -0.28
C VAL A 219 -15.24 -6.36 0.08
N SER A 220 -14.30 -6.16 1.00
CA SER A 220 -13.37 -7.21 1.44
C SER A 220 -14.00 -8.24 2.37
N LEU A 221 -15.18 -7.96 2.91
CA LEU A 221 -15.89 -8.91 3.79
C LEU A 221 -16.39 -10.13 3.03
N ASP A 222 -16.90 -9.97 1.80
CA ASP A 222 -17.61 -11.02 1.10
C ASP A 222 -17.25 -11.18 -0.38
N GLU A 223 -16.63 -10.17 -1.02
CA GLU A 223 -16.57 -10.14 -2.48
C GLU A 223 -15.16 -10.23 -3.07
N VAL A 224 -14.21 -9.44 -2.57
CA VAL A 224 -12.91 -9.28 -3.22
C VAL A 224 -11.82 -8.98 -2.19
N ALA A 225 -10.61 -9.56 -2.36
CA ALA A 225 -9.49 -9.22 -1.49
C ALA A 225 -9.02 -7.77 -1.73
N ILE A 226 -8.38 -7.18 -0.73
CA ILE A 226 -7.73 -5.86 -0.84
C ILE A 226 -6.24 -5.96 -0.49
N ASP A 227 -5.47 -4.93 -0.86
CA ASP A 227 -4.05 -4.83 -0.54
C ASP A 227 -3.82 -4.77 0.99
N MET A 228 -4.27 -3.71 1.63
CA MET A 228 -4.17 -3.49 3.07
C MET A 228 -5.19 -2.45 3.53
N PRO A 229 -5.55 -2.43 4.83
CA PRO A 229 -6.18 -1.26 5.44
C PRO A 229 -5.17 -0.11 5.43
N ALA A 230 -5.65 1.10 5.16
CA ALA A 230 -4.83 2.30 5.23
C ALA A 230 -5.63 3.46 5.84
N GLY A 231 -4.94 4.47 6.30
CA GLY A 231 -5.49 5.73 6.78
C GLY A 231 -4.78 6.90 6.10
N PRO A 232 -4.77 8.09 6.71
CA PRO A 232 -4.01 9.23 6.25
C PRO A 232 -2.50 8.94 6.22
N SER A 233 -1.79 9.63 5.34
CA SER A 233 -0.34 9.47 5.15
C SER A 233 0.46 9.99 6.37
N GLU A 234 1.60 9.35 6.64
CA GLU A 234 2.41 9.58 7.84
C GLU A 234 3.91 9.54 7.55
N VAL A 235 4.67 10.44 8.20
CA VAL A 235 6.12 10.34 8.25
C VAL A 235 6.63 10.48 9.69
N CYS A 236 7.63 9.68 10.03
CA CYS A 236 8.44 9.86 11.23
C CYS A 236 9.89 10.17 10.83
N VAL A 237 10.40 11.30 11.25
CA VAL A 237 11.81 11.64 11.07
C VAL A 237 12.53 11.53 12.42
N VAL A 238 13.56 10.70 12.46
CA VAL A 238 14.46 10.52 13.60
C VAL A 238 15.81 11.17 13.26
N ALA A 239 16.23 12.15 14.04
CA ALA A 239 17.45 12.88 13.76
C ALA A 239 18.25 13.21 15.02
N ASP A 240 19.57 13.25 14.88
CA ASP A 240 20.49 13.75 15.91
C ASP A 240 21.03 15.15 15.57
N GLU A 241 22.02 15.62 16.32
CA GLU A 241 22.67 16.93 16.12
C GLU A 241 23.34 17.08 14.75
N THR A 242 23.70 15.97 14.07
CA THR A 242 24.39 15.97 12.77
C THR A 242 23.44 16.19 11.58
N ALA A 243 22.14 16.08 11.80
CA ALA A 243 21.15 16.25 10.75
C ALA A 243 21.09 17.67 10.20
N ASN A 244 20.72 17.80 8.93
CA ASN A 244 20.41 19.09 8.32
C ASN A 244 18.97 19.48 8.60
N ALA A 245 18.76 20.57 9.35
CA ALA A 245 17.42 21.02 9.75
C ALA A 245 16.54 21.41 8.55
N GLU A 246 17.12 21.95 7.48
CA GLU A 246 16.40 22.30 6.24
C GLU A 246 15.86 21.03 5.55
N PHE A 247 16.65 19.94 5.51
CA PHE A 247 16.21 18.67 4.92
C PHE A 247 15.12 18.01 5.76
N VAL A 248 15.30 17.95 7.09
CA VAL A 248 14.27 17.41 8.01
C VAL A 248 12.96 18.16 7.86
N ALA A 249 13.00 19.49 7.80
CA ALA A 249 11.79 20.31 7.63
C ALA A 249 11.11 20.04 6.28
N ALA A 250 11.87 19.88 5.20
CA ALA A 250 11.35 19.54 3.89
C ALA A 250 10.67 18.19 3.89
N ASP A 251 11.28 17.16 4.52
CA ASP A 251 10.70 15.82 4.65
C ASP A 251 9.39 15.80 5.48
N LEU A 252 9.33 16.60 6.56
CA LEU A 252 8.09 16.74 7.34
C LEU A 252 6.98 17.44 6.55
N LEU A 253 7.33 18.43 5.75
CA LEU A 253 6.36 19.20 4.97
C LEU A 253 5.90 18.47 3.72
N SER A 254 6.74 17.64 3.08
CA SER A 254 6.33 16.80 1.96
C SER A 254 5.18 15.89 2.32
N GLN A 255 5.17 15.35 3.54
CA GLN A 255 4.07 14.53 4.04
C GLN A 255 2.88 15.36 4.52
N ALA A 256 3.13 16.51 5.16
CA ALA A 256 2.07 17.36 5.69
C ALA A 256 1.17 17.95 4.60
N GLU A 257 1.67 18.14 3.37
CA GLU A 257 0.89 18.69 2.26
C GLU A 257 -0.08 17.69 1.60
N HIS A 258 0.00 16.39 1.91
CA HIS A 258 -0.89 15.35 1.34
C HIS A 258 -2.36 15.56 1.74
N GLY A 259 -2.62 15.87 3.02
CA GLY A 259 -3.99 16.06 3.52
C GLY A 259 -4.04 16.69 4.90
N ILE A 260 -5.18 17.25 5.26
CA ILE A 260 -5.40 17.91 6.57
C ILE A 260 -5.35 16.94 7.76
N ASP A 261 -5.51 15.65 7.49
CA ASP A 261 -5.51 14.53 8.42
C ASP A 261 -4.18 13.74 8.39
N SER A 262 -3.23 14.12 7.52
CA SER A 262 -1.85 13.63 7.57
C SER A 262 -1.19 13.97 8.91
N GLN A 263 -0.24 13.15 9.33
CA GLN A 263 0.48 13.36 10.59
C GLN A 263 1.98 13.20 10.40
N VAL A 264 2.76 14.13 10.97
CA VAL A 264 4.21 14.04 10.99
C VAL A 264 4.74 13.98 12.42
N LEU A 265 5.75 13.16 12.63
CA LEU A 265 6.40 12.97 13.92
C LEU A 265 7.91 13.24 13.76
N PHE A 266 8.42 14.18 14.51
CA PHE A 266 9.86 14.44 14.60
C PHE A 266 10.39 14.02 15.96
N ILE A 267 11.44 13.19 16.00
CA ILE A 267 12.05 12.69 17.22
C ILE A 267 13.56 13.00 17.19
N THR A 268 14.06 13.60 18.26
CA THR A 268 15.50 13.97 18.37
C THR A 268 16.01 13.86 19.79
N THR A 269 17.33 13.74 19.95
CA THR A 269 18.03 13.84 21.22
C THR A 269 18.64 15.23 21.45
N SER A 270 18.57 16.12 20.45
CA SER A 270 19.18 17.47 20.50
C SER A 270 18.12 18.57 20.60
N GLU A 271 18.15 19.34 21.70
CA GLU A 271 17.29 20.52 21.89
C GLU A 271 17.55 21.57 20.81
N ASP A 272 18.83 21.80 20.44
CA ASP A 272 19.19 22.76 19.40
C ASP A 272 18.59 22.32 18.06
N LYS A 273 18.69 21.02 17.71
CA LYS A 273 18.13 20.49 16.48
C LYS A 273 16.60 20.59 16.46
N LEU A 274 15.94 20.34 17.59
CA LEU A 274 14.49 20.52 17.71
C LEU A 274 14.07 21.96 17.39
N ASN A 275 14.81 22.95 17.93
CA ASN A 275 14.52 24.37 17.71
C ASN A 275 14.84 24.79 16.26
N GLU A 276 15.96 24.33 15.68
CA GLU A 276 16.34 24.58 14.29
C GLU A 276 15.28 24.04 13.33
N VAL A 277 14.87 22.77 13.48
CA VAL A 277 13.86 22.15 12.64
C VAL A 277 12.51 22.84 12.77
N ASN A 278 12.08 23.18 13.99
CA ASN A 278 10.83 23.91 14.20
C ASN A 278 10.83 25.26 13.48
N LYS A 279 11.93 25.98 13.52
CA LYS A 279 12.11 27.26 12.81
C LYS A 279 12.05 27.05 11.29
N GLU A 280 12.77 26.05 10.76
CA GLU A 280 12.80 25.74 9.34
C GLU A 280 11.41 25.31 8.83
N VAL A 281 10.68 24.49 9.57
CA VAL A 281 9.30 24.08 9.21
C VAL A 281 8.43 25.33 9.04
N LEU A 282 8.48 26.29 9.96
CA LEU A 282 7.67 27.50 9.86
C LEU A 282 8.08 28.38 8.67
N GLN A 283 9.38 28.48 8.37
CA GLN A 283 9.87 29.27 7.23
C GLN A 283 9.52 28.65 5.88
N GLN A 284 9.66 27.32 5.75
CA GLN A 284 9.35 26.61 4.52
C GLN A 284 7.83 26.52 4.29
N LEU A 285 7.03 26.36 5.33
CA LEU A 285 5.55 26.35 5.26
C LEU A 285 5.01 27.61 4.56
N GLU A 286 5.58 28.78 4.87
CA GLU A 286 5.13 30.05 4.26
C GLU A 286 5.32 30.11 2.73
N ARG A 287 6.20 29.26 2.17
CA ARG A 287 6.52 29.21 0.75
C ARG A 287 5.73 28.15 -0.01
N LEU A 288 5.01 27.27 0.70
CA LEU A 288 4.29 26.17 0.07
C LEU A 288 3.00 26.65 -0.59
N PRO A 289 2.73 26.26 -1.84
CA PRO A 289 1.44 26.52 -2.48
C PRO A 289 0.24 25.93 -1.71
N ARG A 290 0.45 24.79 -1.05
CA ARG A 290 -0.58 24.07 -0.25
C ARG A 290 -0.45 24.34 1.26
N LYS A 291 0.06 25.50 1.68
CA LYS A 291 0.37 25.80 3.08
C LYS A 291 -0.83 25.65 4.03
N GLU A 292 -2.05 25.94 3.58
CA GLU A 292 -3.24 25.80 4.43
C GLU A 292 -3.55 24.36 4.79
N ILE A 293 -3.28 23.43 3.88
CA ILE A 293 -3.42 21.98 4.12
C ILE A 293 -2.32 21.53 5.07
N ALA A 294 -1.07 21.85 4.75
CA ALA A 294 0.08 21.49 5.55
C ALA A 294 -0.02 22.06 6.98
N ALA A 295 -0.46 23.31 7.16
CA ALA A 295 -0.65 23.91 8.47
C ALA A 295 -1.63 23.11 9.34
N LYS A 296 -2.78 22.69 8.78
CA LYS A 296 -3.76 21.88 9.51
C LYS A 296 -3.22 20.49 9.87
N SER A 297 -2.45 19.86 8.98
CA SER A 297 -1.74 18.62 9.26
C SER A 297 -0.76 18.79 10.43
N LEU A 298 0.00 19.90 10.45
CA LEU A 298 0.93 20.21 11.53
C LEU A 298 0.24 20.41 12.90
N ASP A 299 -1.03 20.81 12.96
CA ASP A 299 -1.77 20.89 14.22
C ASP A 299 -1.94 19.50 14.87
N ASN A 300 -2.03 18.45 14.07
CA ASN A 300 -2.12 17.07 14.51
C ASN A 300 -0.75 16.41 14.72
N SER A 301 0.34 17.13 14.49
CA SER A 301 1.71 16.61 14.42
C SER A 301 2.51 16.90 15.70
N ARG A 302 3.62 16.17 15.90
CA ARG A 302 4.38 16.20 17.15
C ARG A 302 5.88 16.36 16.87
N MET A 303 6.55 17.05 17.81
CA MET A 303 8.00 17.06 17.97
C MET A 303 8.37 16.52 19.34
N VAL A 304 9.32 15.62 19.41
CA VAL A 304 9.68 14.95 20.67
C VAL A 304 11.18 14.99 20.90
N LEU A 305 11.59 15.56 22.02
CA LEU A 305 12.95 15.48 22.52
C LEU A 305 13.04 14.33 23.51
N VAL A 306 13.91 13.37 23.26
CA VAL A 306 14.15 12.20 24.10
C VAL A 306 15.59 12.15 24.60
N SER A 307 15.89 11.28 25.57
CA SER A 307 17.19 11.24 26.25
C SER A 307 18.24 10.42 25.51
N SER A 308 17.86 9.51 24.63
CA SER A 308 18.78 8.58 23.97
C SER A 308 18.31 8.13 22.60
N ALA A 309 19.25 7.61 21.81
CA ALA A 309 18.98 7.00 20.51
C ALA A 309 18.06 5.76 20.62
N ASP A 310 18.16 5.01 21.72
CA ASP A 310 17.29 3.87 21.98
C ASP A 310 15.83 4.31 22.22
N GLU A 311 15.60 5.41 22.92
CA GLU A 311 14.28 5.99 23.07
C GLU A 311 13.75 6.53 21.74
N MET A 312 14.57 7.11 20.86
CA MET A 312 14.13 7.53 19.53
C MET A 312 13.54 6.34 18.75
N ILE A 313 14.25 5.22 18.70
CA ILE A 313 13.80 4.02 17.97
C ILE A 313 12.64 3.34 18.67
N ALA A 314 12.62 3.27 19.99
CA ALA A 314 11.50 2.69 20.72
C ALA A 314 10.20 3.46 20.47
N LEU A 315 10.24 4.79 20.50
CA LEU A 315 9.08 5.63 20.20
C LEU A 315 8.65 5.52 18.74
N SER A 316 9.61 5.49 17.80
CA SER A 316 9.34 5.26 16.37
C SER A 316 8.69 3.89 16.13
N ASN A 317 9.20 2.82 16.73
CA ASN A 317 8.61 1.48 16.62
C ASN A 317 7.20 1.42 17.23
N LEU A 318 6.95 2.15 18.33
CA LEU A 318 5.61 2.26 18.91
C LEU A 318 4.64 3.02 17.99
N TYR A 319 5.14 4.06 17.31
CA TYR A 319 4.37 4.80 16.32
C TYR A 319 4.12 3.96 15.07
N ALA A 320 5.05 3.09 14.67
CA ALA A 320 4.94 2.25 13.47
C ALA A 320 4.56 3.06 12.22
N PRO A 321 5.41 4.01 11.79
CA PRO A 321 5.10 4.95 10.73
C PRO A 321 5.00 4.29 9.37
N GLU A 322 4.27 4.92 8.45
CA GLU A 322 4.32 4.62 7.02
C GLU A 322 5.74 4.83 6.47
N HIS A 323 6.28 6.04 6.64
CA HIS A 323 7.64 6.40 6.24
C HIS A 323 8.48 6.70 7.48
N LEU A 324 9.64 6.07 7.58
CA LEU A 324 10.63 6.33 8.63
C LEU A 324 11.92 6.86 8.00
N ILE A 325 12.33 8.07 8.37
CA ILE A 325 13.59 8.66 7.91
C ILE A 325 14.57 8.71 9.07
N LEU A 326 15.76 8.12 8.92
CA LEU A 326 16.83 8.11 9.91
C LEU A 326 17.95 9.05 9.46
N GLN A 327 17.96 10.30 9.95
CA GLN A 327 19.00 11.30 9.70
C GLN A 327 19.93 11.44 10.92
N THR A 328 20.61 10.37 11.28
CA THR A 328 21.54 10.30 12.42
C THR A 328 22.92 9.86 11.94
N ALA A 329 23.97 10.18 12.71
CA ALA A 329 25.34 9.76 12.39
C ALA A 329 25.48 8.22 12.35
N ASN A 330 24.69 7.50 13.15
CA ASN A 330 24.73 6.04 13.29
C ASN A 330 23.48 5.36 12.71
N TYR A 331 22.91 5.90 11.63
CA TYR A 331 21.65 5.42 11.04
C TYR A 331 21.65 3.93 10.68
N GLU A 332 22.77 3.35 10.24
CA GLU A 332 22.87 1.92 9.92
C GLU A 332 22.64 1.05 11.17
N GLN A 333 23.24 1.43 12.30
CA GLN A 333 23.08 0.72 13.56
C GLN A 333 21.66 0.86 14.12
N LEU A 334 21.03 2.01 13.92
CA LEU A 334 19.66 2.24 14.34
C LEU A 334 18.67 1.51 13.44
N ALA A 335 18.96 1.38 12.15
CA ALA A 335 18.13 0.62 11.21
C ALA A 335 17.95 -0.84 11.64
N GLU A 336 18.99 -1.48 12.20
CA GLU A 336 18.92 -2.84 12.73
C GLU A 336 17.93 -3.01 13.90
N LYS A 337 17.58 -1.91 14.58
CA LYS A 337 16.63 -1.89 15.70
C LYS A 337 15.21 -1.53 15.26
N VAL A 338 15.00 -1.19 14.00
CA VAL A 338 13.68 -0.89 13.45
C VAL A 338 12.91 -2.20 13.24
N VAL A 339 11.74 -2.31 13.84
CA VAL A 339 10.87 -3.49 13.70
C VAL A 339 9.51 -3.15 13.11
N ASN A 340 9.11 -1.88 13.14
CA ASN A 340 7.81 -1.43 12.66
C ASN A 340 7.95 -0.14 11.82
N ALA A 341 7.92 -0.28 10.50
CA ALA A 341 7.81 0.82 9.53
C ALA A 341 7.33 0.28 8.19
N GLY A 342 6.64 1.09 7.41
CA GLY A 342 6.26 0.75 6.04
C GLY A 342 7.47 0.78 5.11
N SER A 343 8.27 1.86 5.16
CA SER A 343 9.54 2.03 4.45
C SER A 343 10.53 2.80 5.30
N VAL A 344 11.84 2.52 5.17
CA VAL A 344 12.91 3.18 5.94
C VAL A 344 13.91 3.84 4.99
N PHE A 345 14.19 5.11 5.24
CA PHE A 345 15.11 5.97 4.48
C PHE A 345 16.35 6.26 5.32
N LEU A 346 17.54 5.96 4.80
CA LEU A 346 18.77 5.94 5.56
C LEU A 346 19.72 7.08 5.18
N GLY A 347 20.08 7.89 6.16
CA GLY A 347 21.04 8.98 6.02
C GLY A 347 20.44 10.26 5.40
N LYS A 348 21.24 11.30 5.37
CA LYS A 348 20.80 12.68 5.06
C LYS A 348 20.29 12.91 3.62
N TYR A 349 20.63 12.03 2.68
CA TYR A 349 20.23 12.16 1.27
C TYR A 349 19.04 11.30 0.89
N ALA A 350 18.61 10.39 1.76
CA ALA A 350 17.46 9.54 1.53
C ALA A 350 16.20 10.25 2.05
N CYS A 351 15.43 10.83 1.13
CA CYS A 351 14.17 11.50 1.42
C CYS A 351 12.98 10.66 1.00
N GLU A 352 11.81 10.90 1.60
CA GLU A 352 10.54 10.25 1.24
C GLU A 352 10.25 10.38 -0.26
N SER A 353 10.38 11.60 -0.82
CA SER A 353 10.10 11.86 -2.24
C SER A 353 10.93 10.98 -3.19
N ALA A 354 12.17 10.58 -2.83
CA ALA A 354 12.94 9.67 -3.65
C ALA A 354 12.28 8.28 -3.72
N GLY A 355 11.75 7.78 -2.59
CA GLY A 355 11.00 6.53 -2.51
C GLY A 355 9.69 6.60 -3.26
N ASP A 356 8.97 7.70 -3.12
CA ASP A 356 7.66 7.89 -3.71
C ASP A 356 7.66 7.96 -5.23
N TYR A 357 8.78 8.41 -5.81
CA TYR A 357 8.83 8.61 -7.26
C TYR A 357 9.80 7.70 -7.98
N ALA A 358 11.05 7.55 -7.53
CA ALA A 358 12.08 7.07 -8.44
C ALA A 358 13.12 6.09 -7.88
N SER A 359 13.26 5.90 -6.55
CA SER A 359 14.30 5.01 -6.00
C SER A 359 14.07 3.53 -6.30
N GLY A 360 12.82 3.12 -6.48
CA GLY A 360 12.46 1.75 -6.86
C GLY A 360 11.63 0.99 -5.83
N THR A 361 11.60 1.43 -4.57
CA THR A 361 10.69 0.88 -3.55
C THR A 361 9.24 1.26 -3.84
N ASN A 362 8.29 0.64 -3.14
CA ASN A 362 6.88 0.92 -3.34
C ASN A 362 6.37 1.92 -2.30
N HIS A 363 5.62 2.93 -2.73
CA HIS A 363 5.04 3.93 -1.85
C HIS A 363 3.64 3.59 -1.35
N THR A 364 3.02 2.50 -1.81
CA THR A 364 1.75 2.03 -1.27
C THR A 364 2.03 1.23 -0.01
N LEU A 365 2.02 1.92 1.11
CA LEU A 365 2.50 1.46 2.40
C LEU A 365 1.37 1.40 3.43
N PRO A 366 1.50 0.57 4.48
CA PRO A 366 0.56 0.57 5.58
C PRO A 366 0.70 1.84 6.42
N THR A 367 -0.41 2.53 6.68
CA THR A 367 -0.50 3.71 7.53
C THR A 367 -1.19 3.36 8.85
N HIS A 368 -1.43 4.34 9.70
CA HIS A 368 -2.26 4.22 10.91
C HIS A 368 -1.79 3.11 11.88
N GLY A 369 -0.47 2.87 11.92
CA GLY A 369 0.14 1.83 12.75
C GLY A 369 0.02 0.41 12.18
N TYR A 370 -0.60 0.23 11.03
CA TYR A 370 -0.71 -1.09 10.40
C TYR A 370 0.63 -1.68 9.96
N ALA A 371 1.71 -0.89 9.92
CA ALA A 371 3.07 -1.38 9.69
C ALA A 371 3.55 -2.41 10.75
N THR A 372 2.83 -2.55 11.86
CA THR A 372 3.05 -3.62 12.85
C THR A 372 2.67 -5.01 12.33
N ALA A 373 1.81 -5.12 11.31
CA ALA A 373 1.26 -6.39 10.86
C ALA A 373 1.13 -6.52 9.34
N TYR A 374 1.19 -5.41 8.60
CA TYR A 374 1.04 -5.40 7.15
C TYR A 374 2.32 -4.90 6.47
N ASN A 375 2.63 -5.50 5.35
CA ASN A 375 3.71 -5.04 4.47
C ASN A 375 3.19 -3.96 3.50
N GLY A 376 4.07 -3.10 3.01
CA GLY A 376 3.83 -2.33 1.80
C GLY A 376 3.61 -3.24 0.59
N VAL A 377 3.01 -2.70 -0.47
CA VAL A 377 2.81 -3.42 -1.72
C VAL A 377 4.16 -3.88 -2.27
N ASN A 378 4.24 -5.16 -2.57
CA ASN A 378 5.41 -5.83 -3.10
C ASN A 378 5.00 -6.91 -4.11
N LEU A 379 5.94 -7.66 -4.65
CA LEU A 379 5.61 -8.69 -5.65
C LEU A 379 4.72 -9.79 -5.08
N ASP A 380 4.91 -10.19 -3.83
CA ASP A 380 4.09 -11.21 -3.16
C ASP A 380 2.63 -10.76 -2.96
N SER A 381 2.37 -9.44 -2.92
CA SER A 381 1.00 -8.91 -2.84
C SER A 381 0.13 -9.33 -4.03
N TYR A 382 0.75 -9.61 -5.19
CA TYR A 382 0.11 -10.05 -6.44
C TYR A 382 0.18 -11.56 -6.65
N CYS A 383 0.69 -12.31 -5.67
CA CYS A 383 0.90 -13.75 -5.78
C CYS A 383 0.18 -14.50 -4.67
N ARG A 384 -0.11 -15.77 -4.94
CA ARG A 384 -0.53 -16.75 -3.95
C ARG A 384 0.52 -17.85 -3.86
N LYS A 385 0.82 -18.29 -2.65
CA LYS A 385 1.69 -19.44 -2.41
C LYS A 385 0.83 -20.70 -2.28
N ILE A 386 0.90 -21.59 -3.27
CA ILE A 386 0.19 -22.87 -3.25
C ILE A 386 1.16 -23.92 -2.74
N THR A 387 0.74 -24.68 -1.74
CA THR A 387 1.50 -25.80 -1.20
C THR A 387 1.26 -27.06 -2.02
N PHE A 388 2.33 -27.81 -2.24
CA PHE A 388 2.31 -29.12 -2.88
C PHE A 388 2.96 -30.12 -1.95
N GLN A 389 2.43 -31.34 -1.95
CA GLN A 389 3.01 -32.46 -1.22
C GLN A 389 2.93 -33.72 -2.07
N HIS A 390 4.01 -34.48 -2.04
CA HIS A 390 4.13 -35.77 -2.73
C HIS A 390 4.57 -36.81 -1.73
N LEU A 391 3.82 -37.90 -1.67
CA LEU A 391 4.10 -39.07 -0.84
C LEU A 391 4.32 -40.29 -1.73
N THR A 392 5.33 -41.07 -1.41
CA THR A 392 5.54 -42.41 -1.95
C THR A 392 4.99 -43.46 -0.97
N GLU A 393 5.00 -44.74 -1.35
CA GLU A 393 4.66 -45.84 -0.42
C GLU A 393 5.53 -45.82 0.85
N GLU A 394 6.82 -45.52 0.69
CA GLU A 394 7.73 -45.38 1.82
C GLU A 394 7.33 -44.22 2.72
N GLY A 395 6.91 -43.08 2.15
CA GLY A 395 6.34 -41.97 2.93
C GLY A 395 5.10 -42.40 3.72
N ILE A 396 4.22 -43.18 3.14
CA ILE A 396 3.05 -43.74 3.84
C ILE A 396 3.49 -44.63 5.01
N ARG A 397 4.52 -45.48 4.84
CA ARG A 397 5.08 -46.32 5.93
C ARG A 397 5.62 -45.47 7.07
N HIS A 398 6.26 -44.35 6.77
CA HIS A 398 6.86 -43.45 7.79
C HIS A 398 5.84 -42.63 8.58
N ILE A 399 4.85 -42.03 7.91
CA ILE A 399 3.94 -41.10 8.61
C ILE A 399 2.53 -41.64 8.81
N GLY A 400 2.16 -42.76 8.16
CA GLY A 400 0.78 -43.25 8.13
C GLY A 400 0.21 -43.53 9.51
N ARG A 401 0.96 -44.21 10.37
CA ARG A 401 0.51 -44.52 11.74
C ARG A 401 0.29 -43.25 12.57
N ALA A 402 1.16 -42.26 12.44
CA ALA A 402 0.99 -40.96 13.11
C ALA A 402 -0.29 -40.26 12.68
N VAL A 403 -0.58 -40.26 11.36
CA VAL A 403 -1.82 -39.66 10.84
C VAL A 403 -3.05 -40.37 11.37
N GLU A 404 -3.05 -41.71 11.43
CA GLU A 404 -4.18 -42.46 12.00
C GLU A 404 -4.42 -42.09 13.47
N LEU A 405 -3.38 -42.07 14.28
CA LEU A 405 -3.49 -41.77 15.71
C LEU A 405 -3.97 -40.34 15.97
N MET A 406 -3.46 -39.38 15.20
CA MET A 406 -3.89 -37.97 15.32
C MET A 406 -5.34 -37.80 14.92
N ALA A 407 -5.74 -38.36 13.78
CA ALA A 407 -7.12 -38.27 13.29
C ALA A 407 -8.12 -38.97 14.26
N GLU A 408 -7.70 -40.09 14.88
CA GLU A 408 -8.50 -40.78 15.89
C GLU A 408 -8.65 -39.92 17.16
N ALA A 409 -7.58 -39.28 17.63
CA ALA A 409 -7.62 -38.39 18.78
C ALA A 409 -8.51 -37.15 18.53
N GLU A 410 -8.56 -36.66 17.32
CA GLU A 410 -9.46 -35.58 16.87
C GLU A 410 -10.90 -36.05 16.55
N GLN A 411 -11.19 -37.34 16.68
CA GLN A 411 -12.49 -37.97 16.36
C GLN A 411 -12.89 -37.80 14.89
N LEU A 412 -11.89 -37.77 13.97
CA LEU A 412 -12.08 -37.63 12.53
C LEU A 412 -11.88 -38.98 11.82
N ASP A 413 -12.83 -39.89 11.98
CA ASP A 413 -12.75 -41.27 11.46
C ASP A 413 -12.57 -41.36 9.92
N ALA A 414 -13.16 -40.45 9.16
CA ALA A 414 -12.97 -40.40 7.72
C ALA A 414 -11.52 -40.02 7.34
N HIS A 415 -10.89 -39.10 8.07
CA HIS A 415 -9.47 -38.77 7.90
C HIS A 415 -8.56 -39.95 8.24
N LYS A 416 -8.82 -40.62 9.38
CA LYS A 416 -8.15 -41.87 9.76
C LYS A 416 -8.27 -42.91 8.66
N ASN A 417 -9.48 -43.18 8.20
CA ASN A 417 -9.72 -44.20 7.18
C ASN A 417 -9.04 -43.87 5.84
N ALA A 418 -8.98 -42.58 5.47
CA ALA A 418 -8.28 -42.16 4.24
C ALA A 418 -6.78 -42.58 4.25
N MET A 419 -6.14 -42.60 5.43
CA MET A 419 -4.78 -43.10 5.59
C MET A 419 -4.76 -44.64 5.70
N SER A 420 -5.65 -45.25 6.49
CA SER A 420 -5.70 -46.69 6.73
C SER A 420 -5.86 -47.49 5.44
N VAL A 421 -6.69 -47.03 4.48
CA VAL A 421 -6.83 -47.72 3.19
C VAL A 421 -5.58 -47.72 2.36
N ARG A 422 -4.76 -46.65 2.47
CA ARG A 422 -3.44 -46.55 1.78
C ARG A 422 -2.42 -47.45 2.45
N ILE A 423 -2.38 -47.51 3.76
CA ILE A 423 -1.50 -48.42 4.51
C ILE A 423 -1.80 -49.86 4.08
N ARG A 424 -3.07 -50.31 4.13
CA ARG A 424 -3.45 -51.64 3.70
C ARG A 424 -3.08 -51.96 2.23
N SER A 425 -3.12 -50.96 1.35
CA SER A 425 -2.79 -51.16 -0.08
C SER A 425 -1.29 -51.40 -0.34
N ILE A 426 -0.42 -51.04 0.58
CA ILE A 426 1.02 -51.25 0.46
C ILE A 426 1.54 -52.42 1.30
N GLU A 427 0.71 -52.99 2.16
CA GLU A 427 1.03 -54.19 2.96
C GLU A 427 0.59 -55.50 2.25
N ASN A 428 -0.26 -55.37 1.25
CA ASN A 428 -0.68 -56.48 0.36
C ASN A 428 0.20 -56.54 -0.90
#